data_653aa464399847dd5dc33d5b7f92a5f9
#
_entry.id   653aa464399847dd5dc33d5b7f92a5f9
#
_cell.length_a   1.000
_cell.length_b   1.000
_cell.length_c   1.000
_cell.angle_alpha   90.00
_cell.angle_beta   90.00
_cell.angle_gamma   90.00
#
_symmetry.space_group_name_H-M   'P 1'
#
loop_
_entity.id
_entity.type
_entity.pdbx_description
1 polymer ?
#
loop_
_entity_poly.entity_id
_entity_poly.type
_entity_poly.pdbx_seq_one_letter_code
_entity_poly.pdbx_strand_id
1 'polypeptide(L)'
;MQRGPQRIPYLYEQAFQWYPSFDALGDVLARPDPTTAIEYITRVLDHLVNDCAWPAPRIHLFGFAQGGSVAAESALKWWRRGLQQQNSGGESVQPLGSVVTIGGPLLSYPTLSAVCTTPVLVFHRPPPKEPSLPGDALPAFRKGFARVIDVKKSGEGMPRSKDEWYPIMELWSERLARRQVEGLYEVMTGGSLI
;
A
#
# COMPACT_ATOMS: atom_id res chain seq x y z
N MET A 1 -22.83 -11.30 -2.22
CA MET A 1 -21.81 -10.26 -2.43
C MET A 1 -20.58 -10.64 -1.60
N GLN A 2 -19.49 -11.10 -2.21
CA GLN A 2 -18.26 -11.40 -1.48
C GLN A 2 -17.63 -10.07 -1.03
N ARG A 3 -17.44 -9.95 0.28
CA ARG A 3 -16.93 -8.74 0.93
C ARG A 3 -15.62 -9.07 1.60
N GLY A 4 -14.49 -8.63 1.02
CA GLY A 4 -13.16 -8.82 1.57
C GLY A 4 -12.43 -10.08 1.07
N PRO A 5 -11.38 -10.53 1.78
CA PRO A 5 -10.60 -11.68 1.40
C PRO A 5 -11.45 -12.93 1.18
N GLN A 6 -11.19 -13.66 0.10
CA GLN A 6 -11.94 -14.85 -0.26
C GLN A 6 -11.39 -16.06 0.49
N ARG A 7 -12.30 -16.94 0.94
CA ARG A 7 -11.91 -18.21 1.57
C ARG A 7 -11.31 -19.17 0.51
N ILE A 8 -10.22 -19.84 0.87
CA ILE A 8 -9.62 -20.89 0.05
C ILE A 8 -10.33 -22.21 0.36
N PRO A 9 -11.08 -22.79 -0.60
CA PRO A 9 -12.02 -23.88 -0.30
C PRO A 9 -11.38 -25.24 0.01
N TYR A 10 -10.14 -25.45 -0.37
CA TYR A 10 -9.47 -26.78 -0.29
C TYR A 10 -8.48 -26.93 0.87
N LEU A 11 -8.37 -25.92 1.75
CA LEU A 11 -7.52 -26.02 2.92
C LEU A 11 -8.32 -26.55 4.12
N TYR A 12 -7.72 -27.48 4.89
CA TYR A 12 -8.28 -27.99 6.14
C TYR A 12 -8.49 -26.88 7.18
N GLU A 13 -7.58 -25.91 7.20
CA GLU A 13 -7.71 -24.71 8.02
C GLU A 13 -8.39 -23.59 7.26
N GLN A 14 -9.10 -22.73 7.97
CA GLN A 14 -9.76 -21.58 7.38
C GLN A 14 -8.69 -20.57 6.92
N ALA A 15 -8.48 -20.48 5.60
CA ALA A 15 -7.57 -19.55 4.99
C ALA A 15 -8.30 -18.63 4.02
N PHE A 16 -7.77 -17.41 3.87
CA PHE A 16 -8.32 -16.37 3.02
C PHE A 16 -7.28 -15.86 2.04
N GLN A 17 -7.74 -15.42 0.88
CA GLN A 17 -6.92 -14.78 -0.15
C GLN A 17 -7.60 -13.51 -0.66
N TRP A 18 -6.81 -12.55 -1.11
CA TRP A 18 -7.32 -11.34 -1.73
C TRP A 18 -7.77 -11.57 -3.16
N TYR A 19 -7.10 -12.48 -3.86
CA TYR A 19 -7.39 -12.91 -5.24
C TYR A 19 -6.85 -14.33 -5.45
N PRO A 20 -7.44 -15.12 -6.35
CA PRO A 20 -6.92 -16.43 -6.71
C PRO A 20 -5.49 -16.31 -7.28
N SER A 21 -4.56 -17.08 -6.76
CA SER A 21 -3.18 -17.19 -7.27
C SER A 21 -2.93 -18.48 -8.03
N PHE A 22 -3.87 -19.43 -7.95
CA PHE A 22 -3.78 -20.74 -8.57
C PHE A 22 -5.04 -20.99 -9.40
N ASP A 23 -4.89 -21.71 -10.48
CA ASP A 23 -6.01 -22.21 -11.26
C ASP A 23 -6.65 -23.46 -10.62
N ALA A 24 -7.63 -24.06 -11.31
CA ALA A 24 -8.35 -25.25 -10.82
C ALA A 24 -7.46 -26.51 -10.76
N LEU A 25 -6.32 -26.52 -11.44
CA LEU A 25 -5.36 -27.62 -11.47
C LEU A 25 -4.25 -27.43 -10.42
N GLY A 26 -4.21 -26.25 -9.76
CA GLY A 26 -3.20 -25.89 -8.77
C GLY A 26 -1.95 -25.23 -9.37
N ASP A 27 -1.98 -24.87 -10.65
CA ASP A 27 -0.89 -24.15 -11.29
C ASP A 27 -0.96 -22.66 -10.97
N VAL A 28 0.21 -22.02 -10.82
CA VAL A 28 0.31 -20.59 -10.50
C VAL A 28 -0.20 -19.76 -11.68
N LEU A 29 -1.16 -18.89 -11.40
CA LEU A 29 -1.66 -17.93 -12.39
C LEU A 29 -0.60 -16.88 -12.70
N ALA A 30 -0.16 -16.81 -13.96
CA ALA A 30 0.82 -15.81 -14.41
C ALA A 30 0.27 -14.36 -14.30
N ARG A 31 -1.04 -14.19 -14.37
CA ARG A 31 -1.74 -12.91 -14.27
C ARG A 31 -2.99 -13.05 -13.41
N PRO A 32 -2.84 -13.03 -12.08
CA PRO A 32 -3.98 -13.07 -11.17
C PRO A 32 -4.80 -11.78 -11.30
N ASP A 33 -6.12 -11.88 -11.13
CA ASP A 33 -7.03 -10.75 -11.20
C ASP A 33 -7.40 -10.22 -9.79
N PRO A 34 -6.87 -9.08 -9.36
CA PRO A 34 -7.15 -8.48 -8.06
C PRO A 34 -8.37 -7.53 -8.08
N THR A 35 -9.12 -7.43 -9.19
CA THR A 35 -10.16 -6.42 -9.40
C THR A 35 -11.16 -6.34 -8.26
N THR A 36 -11.69 -7.48 -7.82
CA THR A 36 -12.68 -7.54 -6.73
C THR A 36 -12.11 -6.99 -5.40
N ALA A 37 -10.85 -7.32 -5.09
CA ALA A 37 -10.18 -6.82 -3.90
C ALA A 37 -9.93 -5.31 -3.97
N ILE A 38 -9.49 -4.82 -5.11
CA ILE A 38 -9.24 -3.40 -5.35
C ILE A 38 -10.56 -2.61 -5.27
N GLU A 39 -11.66 -3.12 -5.81
CA GLU A 39 -12.98 -2.50 -5.70
C GLU A 39 -13.46 -2.43 -4.25
N TYR A 40 -13.19 -3.48 -3.47
CA TYR A 40 -13.50 -3.47 -2.05
C TYR A 40 -12.73 -2.39 -1.30
N ILE A 41 -11.40 -2.32 -1.48
CA ILE A 41 -10.57 -1.27 -0.87
C ILE A 41 -10.98 0.12 -1.35
N THR A 42 -11.32 0.28 -2.64
CA THR A 42 -11.80 1.55 -3.17
C THR A 42 -13.06 2.03 -2.44
N ARG A 43 -14.03 1.14 -2.19
CA ARG A 43 -15.24 1.50 -1.41
C ARG A 43 -14.92 1.88 0.03
N VAL A 44 -13.94 1.20 0.65
CA VAL A 44 -13.49 1.56 2.00
C VAL A 44 -12.86 2.96 2.00
N LEU A 45 -12.00 3.26 1.02
CA LEU A 45 -11.40 4.59 0.88
C LEU A 45 -12.46 5.67 0.64
N ASP A 46 -13.43 5.40 -0.23
CA ASP A 46 -14.54 6.31 -0.48
C ASP A 46 -15.34 6.60 0.80
N HIS A 47 -15.66 5.57 1.57
CA HIS A 47 -16.34 5.72 2.85
C HIS A 47 -15.52 6.55 3.84
N LEU A 48 -14.23 6.28 3.99
CA LEU A 48 -13.37 7.04 4.90
C LEU A 48 -13.28 8.52 4.50
N VAL A 49 -13.15 8.80 3.21
CA VAL A 49 -12.97 10.18 2.73
C VAL A 49 -14.30 10.93 2.69
N ASN A 50 -15.36 10.34 2.12
CA ASN A 50 -16.61 11.04 1.85
C ASN A 50 -17.57 11.01 3.06
N ASP A 51 -17.68 9.88 3.76
CA ASP A 51 -18.65 9.72 4.85
C ASP A 51 -18.03 10.04 6.22
N CYS A 52 -16.75 9.70 6.40
CA CYS A 52 -16.02 9.94 7.66
C CYS A 52 -15.17 11.23 7.64
N ALA A 53 -15.11 11.94 6.52
CA ALA A 53 -14.32 13.16 6.31
C ALA A 53 -12.82 13.02 6.65
N TRP A 54 -12.26 11.84 6.47
CA TRP A 54 -10.82 11.63 6.66
C TRP A 54 -10.04 12.19 5.47
N PRO A 55 -9.07 13.07 5.69
CA PRO A 55 -8.22 13.55 4.59
C PRO A 55 -7.46 12.40 3.94
N ALA A 56 -7.55 12.25 2.62
CA ALA A 56 -6.85 11.19 1.88
C ALA A 56 -5.33 11.13 2.20
N PRO A 57 -4.61 12.27 2.37
CA PRO A 57 -3.19 12.24 2.75
C PRO A 57 -2.90 11.68 4.16
N ARG A 58 -3.91 11.42 4.98
CA ARG A 58 -3.78 10.77 6.30
C ARG A 58 -4.12 9.29 6.28
N ILE A 59 -4.51 8.75 5.14
CA ILE A 59 -4.80 7.33 4.97
C ILE A 59 -3.54 6.64 4.45
N HIS A 60 -3.07 5.64 5.19
CA HIS A 60 -1.90 4.85 4.86
C HIS A 60 -2.31 3.41 4.59
N LEU A 61 -1.82 2.82 3.51
CA LEU A 61 -2.06 1.43 3.18
C LEU A 61 -0.81 0.60 3.52
N PHE A 62 -1.04 -0.53 4.17
CA PHE A 62 0.01 -1.47 4.53
C PHE A 62 -0.43 -2.88 4.15
N GLY A 63 0.42 -3.64 3.46
CA GLY A 63 0.09 -5.00 3.07
C GLY A 63 1.29 -5.92 2.95
N PHE A 64 1.05 -7.20 3.21
CA PHE A 64 2.00 -8.29 3.06
C PHE A 64 1.59 -9.19 1.90
N ALA A 65 2.54 -9.63 1.07
CA ALA A 65 2.31 -10.50 -0.08
C ALA A 65 1.14 -10.01 -0.95
N GLN A 66 0.07 -10.80 -1.14
CA GLN A 66 -1.12 -10.38 -1.89
C GLN A 66 -1.71 -9.06 -1.38
N GLY A 67 -1.74 -8.86 -0.04
CA GLY A 67 -2.22 -7.61 0.56
C GLY A 67 -1.37 -6.41 0.17
N GLY A 68 -0.06 -6.59 -0.01
CA GLY A 68 0.86 -5.58 -0.51
C GLY A 68 0.56 -5.18 -1.96
N SER A 69 0.31 -6.17 -2.82
CA SER A 69 -0.12 -5.95 -4.20
C SER A 69 -1.44 -5.17 -4.26
N VAL A 70 -2.44 -5.61 -3.50
CA VAL A 70 -3.75 -4.95 -3.45
C VAL A 70 -3.64 -3.52 -2.93
N ALA A 71 -2.82 -3.28 -1.91
CA ALA A 71 -2.59 -1.94 -1.38
C ALA A 71 -1.99 -0.99 -2.44
N ALA A 72 -0.95 -1.44 -3.15
CA ALA A 72 -0.30 -0.65 -4.19
C ALA A 72 -1.22 -0.40 -5.40
N GLU A 73 -1.91 -1.42 -5.89
CA GLU A 73 -2.88 -1.30 -6.98
C GLU A 73 -4.07 -0.39 -6.62
N SER A 74 -4.54 -0.45 -5.37
CA SER A 74 -5.61 0.42 -4.88
C SER A 74 -5.19 1.88 -4.86
N ALA A 75 -3.94 2.19 -4.48
CA ALA A 75 -3.41 3.54 -4.53
C ALA A 75 -3.30 4.07 -5.97
N LEU A 76 -2.88 3.24 -6.93
CA LEU A 76 -2.86 3.61 -8.35
C LEU A 76 -4.27 3.83 -8.90
N LYS A 77 -5.24 2.99 -8.51
CA LYS A 77 -6.65 3.18 -8.90
C LYS A 77 -7.24 4.46 -8.32
N TRP A 78 -6.96 4.74 -7.04
CA TRP A 78 -7.36 5.99 -6.38
C TRP A 78 -6.82 7.21 -7.14
N TRP A 79 -5.53 7.22 -7.44
CA TRP A 79 -4.88 8.29 -8.18
C TRP A 79 -5.46 8.49 -9.58
N ARG A 80 -5.61 7.40 -10.34
CA ARG A 80 -6.19 7.42 -11.69
C ARG A 80 -7.59 8.00 -11.70
N ARG A 81 -8.42 7.59 -10.75
CA ARG A 81 -9.79 8.06 -10.61
C ARG A 81 -9.84 9.57 -10.32
N GLY A 82 -8.98 10.03 -9.42
CA GLY A 82 -8.87 11.46 -9.12
C GLY A 82 -8.43 12.29 -10.33
N LEU A 83 -7.45 11.80 -11.12
CA LEU A 83 -7.06 12.47 -12.38
C LEU A 83 -8.23 12.58 -13.37
N GLN A 84 -9.06 11.55 -13.49
CA GLN A 84 -10.24 11.57 -14.34
C GLN A 84 -11.27 12.61 -13.86
N GLN A 85 -11.50 12.69 -12.55
CA GLN A 85 -12.39 13.68 -11.95
C GLN A 85 -11.88 15.11 -12.15
N GLN A 86 -10.58 15.35 -11.96
CA GLN A 86 -9.95 16.65 -12.19
C GLN A 86 -10.10 17.10 -13.65
N ASN A 87 -9.89 16.19 -14.61
CA ASN A 87 -10.06 16.49 -16.04
C ASN A 87 -11.53 16.80 -16.42
N SER A 88 -12.48 16.39 -15.59
CA SER A 88 -13.91 16.67 -15.75
C SER A 88 -14.36 17.93 -14.97
N GLY A 89 -13.43 18.78 -14.51
CA GLY A 89 -13.72 20.01 -13.77
C GLY A 89 -13.89 19.83 -12.26
N GLY A 90 -13.53 18.67 -11.73
CA GLY A 90 -13.53 18.38 -10.29
C GLY A 90 -12.32 18.97 -9.54
N GLU A 91 -12.29 18.78 -8.24
CA GLU A 91 -11.19 19.21 -7.38
C GLU A 91 -9.86 18.50 -7.71
N SER A 92 -8.75 19.10 -7.28
CA SER A 92 -7.42 18.53 -7.45
C SER A 92 -7.29 17.19 -6.74
N VAL A 93 -6.61 16.24 -7.39
CA VAL A 93 -6.36 14.90 -6.83
C VAL A 93 -5.57 15.01 -5.53
N GLN A 94 -6.13 14.47 -4.45
CA GLN A 94 -5.41 14.30 -3.20
C GLN A 94 -4.77 12.90 -3.13
N PRO A 95 -3.43 12.79 -3.05
CA PRO A 95 -2.78 11.48 -2.90
C PRO A 95 -3.06 10.89 -1.53
N LEU A 96 -2.95 9.55 -1.41
CA LEU A 96 -2.93 8.89 -0.10
C LEU A 96 -1.64 9.23 0.66
N GLY A 97 -1.64 9.02 1.96
CA GLY A 97 -0.50 9.30 2.84
C GLY A 97 0.74 8.50 2.47
N SER A 98 0.63 7.19 2.38
CA SER A 98 1.69 6.30 1.89
C SER A 98 1.15 4.90 1.59
N VAL A 99 1.95 4.13 0.86
CA VAL A 99 1.78 2.68 0.72
C VAL A 99 3.03 1.99 1.23
N VAL A 100 2.85 0.93 2.00
CA VAL A 100 3.92 -0.01 2.35
C VAL A 100 3.53 -1.38 1.83
N THR A 101 4.32 -1.95 0.95
CA THR A 101 4.17 -3.31 0.45
C THR A 101 5.35 -4.16 0.90
N ILE A 102 5.05 -5.31 1.51
CA ILE A 102 6.06 -6.29 1.91
C ILE A 102 5.92 -7.49 0.99
N GLY A 103 6.80 -7.57 -0.02
CA GLY A 103 6.86 -8.64 -0.99
C GLY A 103 5.66 -8.75 -1.93
N GLY A 104 4.81 -7.71 -2.01
CA GLY A 104 3.71 -7.67 -2.97
C GLY A 104 4.13 -6.89 -4.23
N PRO A 105 4.29 -7.53 -5.39
CA PRO A 105 4.56 -6.84 -6.65
C PRO A 105 3.31 -6.10 -7.16
N LEU A 106 3.48 -5.16 -8.07
CA LEU A 106 2.39 -4.69 -8.90
C LEU A 106 1.96 -5.81 -9.86
N LEU A 107 0.65 -6.00 -9.98
CA LEU A 107 0.04 -6.98 -10.88
C LEU A 107 -0.32 -6.36 -12.24
N SER A 108 -0.46 -5.03 -12.27
CA SER A 108 -0.63 -4.25 -13.48
C SER A 108 0.69 -3.61 -13.92
N TYR A 109 0.81 -3.32 -15.22
CA TYR A 109 1.88 -2.47 -15.72
C TYR A 109 1.35 -1.04 -15.81
N PRO A 110 1.81 -0.10 -14.97
CA PRO A 110 1.23 1.24 -14.91
C PRO A 110 1.33 1.99 -16.24
N THR A 111 0.18 2.48 -16.74
CA THR A 111 0.05 3.32 -17.93
C THR A 111 -0.67 4.61 -17.55
N LEU A 112 -0.10 5.35 -16.58
CA LEU A 112 -0.71 6.56 -16.06
C LEU A 112 -0.34 7.77 -16.92
N SER A 113 -1.29 8.69 -17.12
CA SER A 113 -1.05 10.01 -17.74
C SER A 113 -0.18 10.90 -16.84
N ALA A 114 -0.29 10.73 -15.53
CA ALA A 114 0.58 11.35 -14.53
C ALA A 114 0.93 10.34 -13.45
N VAL A 115 2.20 10.35 -13.02
CA VAL A 115 2.74 9.44 -12.01
C VAL A 115 2.08 9.70 -10.66
N CYS A 116 1.74 8.62 -9.92
CA CYS A 116 1.11 8.71 -8.61
C CYS A 116 2.07 9.35 -7.59
N THR A 117 1.63 10.42 -6.92
CA THR A 117 2.45 11.15 -5.94
C THR A 117 2.40 10.56 -4.53
N THR A 118 1.55 9.56 -4.28
CA THR A 118 1.59 8.77 -3.03
C THR A 118 2.95 8.06 -2.93
N PRO A 119 3.74 8.27 -1.87
CA PRO A 119 4.99 7.53 -1.72
C PRO A 119 4.74 6.07 -1.44
N VAL A 120 5.56 5.20 -2.01
CA VAL A 120 5.51 3.76 -1.79
C VAL A 120 6.84 3.25 -1.24
N LEU A 121 6.79 2.47 -0.17
CA LEU A 121 7.91 1.69 0.34
C LEU A 121 7.70 0.24 -0.06
N VAL A 122 8.70 -0.32 -0.75
CA VAL A 122 8.73 -1.69 -1.23
C VAL A 122 9.76 -2.46 -0.44
N PHE A 123 9.29 -3.21 0.55
CA PHE A 123 10.14 -4.07 1.34
C PHE A 123 10.16 -5.48 0.75
N HIS A 124 11.34 -6.06 0.55
CA HIS A 124 11.45 -7.41 0.00
C HIS A 124 12.70 -8.15 0.49
N ARG A 125 12.69 -9.47 0.30
CA ARG A 125 13.79 -10.37 0.60
C ARG A 125 14.57 -10.71 -0.67
N PRO A 126 15.89 -10.94 -0.59
CA PRO A 126 16.63 -11.45 -1.74
C PRO A 126 16.25 -12.92 -2.01
N PRO A 127 16.09 -13.34 -3.29
CA PRO A 127 15.90 -14.76 -3.59
C PRO A 127 17.03 -15.62 -3.01
N PRO A 128 16.77 -16.86 -2.61
CA PRO A 128 15.51 -17.60 -2.70
C PRO A 128 14.56 -17.39 -1.49
N LYS A 129 14.83 -16.42 -0.65
CA LYS A 129 14.03 -16.13 0.56
C LYS A 129 12.73 -15.40 0.22
N GLU A 130 11.65 -15.78 0.91
CA GLU A 130 10.34 -15.15 0.74
C GLU A 130 10.04 -14.09 1.82
N PRO A 131 9.31 -13.04 1.48
CA PRO A 131 8.76 -12.73 0.15
C PRO A 131 9.78 -12.03 -0.75
N SER A 132 10.14 -12.69 -1.86
CA SER A 132 10.95 -12.10 -2.91
C SER A 132 10.08 -11.38 -3.94
N LEU A 133 10.71 -10.54 -4.74
CA LEU A 133 10.03 -9.84 -5.82
C LEU A 133 10.53 -10.34 -7.19
N PRO A 134 9.65 -10.41 -8.21
CA PRO A 134 10.06 -10.55 -9.59
C PRO A 134 11.07 -9.49 -10.02
N GLY A 135 11.98 -9.80 -10.93
CA GLY A 135 13.05 -8.88 -11.34
C GLY A 135 12.56 -7.57 -11.95
N ASP A 136 11.38 -7.56 -12.54
CA ASP A 136 10.73 -6.40 -13.16
C ASP A 136 9.82 -5.60 -12.19
N ALA A 137 9.65 -6.05 -10.96
CA ALA A 137 8.73 -5.42 -10.00
C ALA A 137 9.13 -3.99 -9.64
N LEU A 138 10.40 -3.75 -9.31
CA LEU A 138 10.87 -2.39 -8.96
C LEU A 138 10.77 -1.40 -10.13
N PRO A 139 11.15 -1.75 -11.37
CA PRO A 139 10.85 -0.93 -12.54
C PRO A 139 9.37 -0.57 -12.69
N ALA A 140 8.46 -1.54 -12.45
CA ALA A 140 7.01 -1.28 -12.50
C ALA A 140 6.57 -0.26 -11.44
N PHE A 141 7.05 -0.39 -10.19
CA PHE A 141 6.80 0.60 -9.15
C PHE A 141 7.31 2.00 -9.52
N ARG A 142 8.54 2.10 -10.02
CA ARG A 142 9.14 3.39 -10.45
C ARG A 142 8.40 4.03 -11.62
N LYS A 143 7.70 3.24 -12.43
CA LYS A 143 6.85 3.76 -13.50
C LYS A 143 5.51 4.27 -12.99
N GLY A 144 4.97 3.66 -11.92
CA GLY A 144 3.66 4.02 -11.36
C GLY A 144 3.72 5.11 -10.30
N PHE A 145 4.79 5.20 -9.52
CA PHE A 145 4.92 6.08 -8.36
C PHE A 145 6.10 7.04 -8.47
N ALA A 146 5.88 8.31 -8.12
CA ALA A 146 6.91 9.35 -8.15
C ALA A 146 8.01 9.14 -7.10
N ARG A 147 7.66 8.56 -5.94
CA ARG A 147 8.61 8.25 -4.86
C ARG A 147 8.51 6.78 -4.49
N VAL A 148 9.56 6.02 -4.79
CA VAL A 148 9.70 4.60 -4.45
C VAL A 148 10.89 4.44 -3.52
N ILE A 149 10.64 3.89 -2.33
CA ILE A 149 11.66 3.55 -1.34
C ILE A 149 11.86 2.04 -1.41
N ASP A 150 13.02 1.63 -1.91
CA ASP A 150 13.40 0.22 -2.06
C ASP A 150 14.13 -0.26 -0.82
N VAL A 151 13.58 -1.23 -0.11
CA VAL A 151 14.14 -1.78 1.13
C VAL A 151 14.37 -3.28 0.97
N LYS A 152 15.59 -3.65 0.67
CA LYS A 152 16.03 -5.04 0.58
C LYS A 152 16.71 -5.47 1.87
N LYS A 153 16.17 -6.47 2.56
CA LYS A 153 16.71 -7.00 3.81
C LYS A 153 16.86 -8.51 3.76
N SER A 154 17.92 -9.04 4.36
CA SER A 154 18.08 -10.48 4.58
C SER A 154 17.01 -11.02 5.54
N GLY A 155 16.83 -12.37 5.58
CA GLY A 155 15.81 -12.99 6.42
C GLY A 155 14.60 -13.46 5.63
N GLU A 156 13.52 -13.80 6.32
CA GLU A 156 12.28 -14.38 5.77
C GLU A 156 11.04 -13.73 6.35
N GLY A 157 9.97 -13.70 5.56
CA GLY A 157 8.64 -13.25 5.99
C GLY A 157 8.58 -11.76 6.33
N MET A 158 7.67 -11.43 7.23
CA MET A 158 7.47 -10.08 7.75
C MET A 158 8.72 -9.53 8.46
N PRO A 159 8.91 -8.20 8.49
CA PRO A 159 9.94 -7.59 9.33
C PRO A 159 9.81 -8.04 10.79
N ARG A 160 10.92 -8.42 11.43
CA ARG A 160 10.95 -8.95 12.81
C ARG A 160 11.82 -8.15 13.75
N SER A 161 12.83 -7.43 13.21
CA SER A 161 13.79 -6.67 14.01
C SER A 161 13.50 -5.16 13.91
N LYS A 162 14.03 -4.39 14.87
CA LYS A 162 13.99 -2.92 14.83
C LYS A 162 14.57 -2.36 13.53
N ASP A 163 15.71 -2.92 13.08
CA ASP A 163 16.39 -2.45 11.86
C ASP A 163 15.59 -2.72 10.58
N GLU A 164 14.76 -3.77 10.59
CA GLU A 164 13.87 -4.07 9.48
C GLU A 164 12.63 -3.16 9.47
N TRP A 165 12.11 -2.81 10.65
CA TRP A 165 10.99 -1.89 10.78
C TRP A 165 11.39 -0.43 10.62
N TYR A 166 12.66 -0.08 10.85
CA TYR A 166 13.13 1.32 10.85
C TYR A 166 12.72 2.09 9.58
N PRO A 167 12.95 1.60 8.33
CA PRO A 167 12.58 2.36 7.13
C PRO A 167 11.08 2.63 7.01
N ILE A 168 10.24 1.70 7.51
CA ILE A 168 8.79 1.82 7.53
C ILE A 168 8.37 2.91 8.52
N MET A 169 8.94 2.87 9.73
CA MET A 169 8.68 3.87 10.77
C MET A 169 9.19 5.25 10.38
N GLU A 170 10.32 5.33 9.70
CA GLU A 170 10.87 6.58 9.15
C GLU A 170 9.92 7.19 8.14
N LEU A 171 9.43 6.42 7.15
CA LEU A 171 8.44 6.89 6.19
C LEU A 171 7.19 7.44 6.88
N TRP A 172 6.66 6.72 7.87
CA TRP A 172 5.47 7.17 8.60
C TRP A 172 5.76 8.39 9.45
N SER A 173 6.92 8.48 10.11
CA SER A 173 7.33 9.63 10.91
C SER A 173 7.44 10.90 10.06
N GLU A 174 8.02 10.82 8.87
CA GLU A 174 8.05 11.94 7.92
C GLU A 174 6.65 12.46 7.57
N ARG A 175 5.66 11.55 7.51
CA ARG A 175 4.27 11.89 7.18
C ARG A 175 3.52 12.47 8.37
N LEU A 176 3.82 12.01 9.57
CA LEU A 176 3.23 12.51 10.81
C LEU A 176 3.83 13.84 11.25
N ALA A 177 5.15 14.05 11.05
CA ALA A 177 5.86 15.27 11.44
C ALA A 177 5.38 16.54 10.69
N ARG A 178 4.70 16.40 9.56
CA ARG A 178 4.02 17.52 8.87
C ARG A 178 2.75 18.02 9.56
N ARG A 179 2.45 17.55 10.76
CA ARG A 179 1.50 18.19 11.65
C ARG A 179 2.14 19.45 12.25
N GLN A 180 2.15 20.54 11.53
CA GLN A 180 2.04 21.84 12.20
C GLN A 180 0.61 21.91 12.72
N VAL A 181 0.44 21.48 13.95
CA VAL A 181 -0.76 21.80 14.73
C VAL A 181 -0.57 23.23 15.19
N GLU A 182 -1.06 24.19 14.42
CA GLU A 182 -1.36 25.49 14.98
C GLU A 182 -2.29 25.23 16.17
N GLY A 183 -1.78 25.42 17.37
CA GLY A 183 -2.57 25.58 18.59
C GLY A 183 -2.73 24.38 19.52
N LEU A 184 -1.83 23.38 19.60
CA LEU A 184 -1.95 22.33 20.61
C LEU A 184 -0.62 21.99 21.30
N TYR A 185 -0.54 22.46 22.55
CA TYR A 185 0.31 22.04 23.66
C TYR A 185 1.82 22.05 23.44
N GLU A 186 2.46 23.17 23.76
CA GLU A 186 3.78 23.13 24.39
C GLU A 186 3.68 22.23 25.62
N VAL A 187 4.23 21.02 25.54
CA VAL A 187 4.55 20.26 26.74
C VAL A 187 5.66 21.06 27.42
N MET A 188 5.31 21.82 28.42
CA MET A 188 6.27 22.48 29.33
C MET A 188 7.12 21.33 29.91
N THR A 189 8.28 21.09 29.34
CA THR A 189 9.34 20.35 30.03
C THR A 189 9.67 21.18 31.26
N GLY A 190 9.25 20.64 32.43
CA GLY A 190 9.43 21.29 33.71
C GLY A 190 10.89 21.72 33.90
N GLY A 191 11.05 23.02 33.98
CA GLY A 191 12.31 23.63 34.34
C GLY A 191 12.75 23.10 35.72
N SER A 192 13.99 22.65 35.75
CA SER A 192 14.71 22.31 36.96
C SER A 192 14.60 23.50 37.94
N LEU A 193 13.97 23.27 39.06
CA LEU A 193 14.12 24.17 40.19
C LEU A 193 15.45 23.83 40.88
N ILE A 194 16.36 24.77 40.85
CA ILE A 194 17.53 24.85 41.74
C ILE A 194 17.00 25.27 43.13
#